data_8eeb8b240bacaeb78e146bf11297885c
#
_entry.id   8eeb8b240bacaeb78e146bf11297885c
#
_cell.length_a   1.000
_cell.length_b   1.000
_cell.length_c   1.000
_cell.angle_alpha   90.00
_cell.angle_beta   90.00
_cell.angle_gamma   90.00
#
_symmetry.space_group_name_H-M   'P 1'
#
loop_
_entity.id
_entity.type
_entity.pdbx_description
1 polymer ?
#
loop_
_entity_poly.entity_id
_entity_poly.type
_entity_poly.pdbx_seq_one_letter_code
_entity_poly.pdbx_strand_id
1 'polypeptide(L)' 'MALTGCVHEDDWSVSGEARRTTGGFTCQIRVQHAIPGGEFDHAFTQSGVFSTEHEAMIEGLREGMVWIGLKRVNAFHL' A
#
# COMPACT_ATOMS: atom_id res chain seq x y z
N MET A 1 -18.82 -6.89 -0.01
CA MET A 1 -17.97 -6.20 0.98
C MET A 1 -16.52 -6.35 0.58
N ALA A 2 -15.79 -5.26 0.51
CA ALA A 2 -14.39 -5.31 0.12
C ALA A 2 -13.51 -5.67 1.32
N LEU A 3 -12.50 -6.49 1.07
CA LEU A 3 -11.52 -6.83 2.09
C LEU A 3 -10.56 -5.65 2.25
N THR A 4 -10.32 -5.24 3.49
CA THR A 4 -9.41 -4.13 3.79
C THR A 4 -8.35 -4.59 4.79
N GLY A 5 -7.19 -3.95 4.75
CA GLY A 5 -6.11 -4.24 5.67
C GLY A 5 -5.25 -3.01 5.91
N CYS A 6 -4.48 -3.04 6.98
CA CYS A 6 -3.63 -1.93 7.35
C CYS A 6 -2.41 -2.42 8.11
N VAL A 7 -1.26 -1.83 7.81
CA VAL A 7 0.00 -2.11 8.51
C VAL A 7 0.61 -0.79 8.95
N HIS A 8 1.09 -0.75 10.18
CA HIS A 8 1.76 0.43 10.73
C HIS A 8 3.21 0.11 11.03
N GLU A 9 4.10 1.03 10.68
CA GLU A 9 5.52 0.90 10.98
C GLU A 9 6.09 2.29 11.24
N ASP A 10 6.53 2.54 12.48
CA ASP A 10 6.99 3.85 12.91
C ASP A 10 5.93 4.92 12.63
N ASP A 11 6.28 5.96 11.88
CA ASP A 11 5.36 7.03 11.50
C ASP A 11 4.64 6.76 10.19
N TRP A 12 4.85 5.59 9.61
CA TRP A 12 4.25 5.20 8.34
C TRP A 12 3.07 4.28 8.55
N SER A 13 2.10 4.37 7.67
CA SER A 13 1.02 3.38 7.59
C SER A 13 0.74 3.06 6.14
N VAL A 14 0.39 1.80 5.91
CA VAL A 14 -0.03 1.30 4.60
C VAL A 14 -1.40 0.70 4.78
N SER A 15 -2.36 1.14 4.00
CA SER A 15 -3.69 0.53 3.99
C SER A 15 -3.99 0.05 2.59
N GLY A 16 -4.82 -0.97 2.51
CA GLY A 16 -5.21 -1.54 1.23
C GLY A 16 -6.67 -1.92 1.22
N GLU A 17 -7.27 -1.87 0.06
CA GLU A 17 -8.64 -2.32 -0.17
C GLU A 17 -8.63 -3.17 -1.43
N ALA A 18 -9.04 -4.42 -1.30
CA ALA A 18 -9.15 -5.32 -2.44
C ALA A 18 -10.37 -4.94 -3.26
N ARG A 19 -10.22 -4.89 -4.56
CA ARG A 19 -11.29 -4.52 -5.49
C ARG A 19 -11.37 -5.52 -6.62
N ARG A 20 -12.59 -5.81 -7.03
CA ARG A 20 -12.83 -6.66 -8.19
C ARG A 20 -12.46 -5.89 -9.47
N THR A 21 -11.78 -6.56 -10.37
CA THR A 21 -11.42 -6.01 -11.68
C THR A 21 -11.57 -7.10 -12.73
N THR A 22 -11.40 -6.75 -13.98
CA THR A 22 -11.47 -7.72 -15.07
C THR A 22 -10.40 -8.80 -14.87
N GLY A 23 -10.81 -10.04 -14.78
CA GLY A 23 -9.89 -11.16 -14.62
C GLY A 23 -9.57 -11.54 -13.20
N GLY A 24 -10.09 -10.79 -12.19
CA GLY A 24 -9.82 -11.16 -10.79
C GLY A 24 -9.94 -10.00 -9.82
N PHE A 25 -8.93 -9.85 -8.97
CA PHE A 25 -8.90 -8.84 -7.92
C PHE A 25 -7.59 -8.08 -7.95
N THR A 26 -7.66 -6.81 -7.60
CA THR A 26 -6.48 -5.98 -7.42
C THR A 26 -6.61 -5.26 -6.07
N CYS A 27 -5.60 -4.52 -5.67
CA CYS A 27 -5.61 -3.80 -4.41
C CYS A 27 -5.33 -2.32 -4.65
N GLN A 28 -6.15 -1.47 -4.06
CA GLN A 28 -5.86 -0.05 -4.01
C GLN A 28 -5.09 0.21 -2.72
N ILE A 29 -3.93 0.83 -2.85
CA ILE A 29 -2.99 1.00 -1.74
C ILE A 29 -2.89 2.46 -1.39
N ARG A 30 -2.86 2.76 -0.09
CA ARG A 30 -2.67 4.11 0.39
C ARG A 30 -1.54 4.11 1.41
N VAL A 31 -0.55 4.96 1.18
CA VAL A 31 0.60 5.11 2.05
C VAL A 31 0.52 6.48 2.70
N GLN A 32 0.63 6.52 4.02
CA GLN A 32 0.57 7.76 4.78
C GLN A 32 1.79 7.86 5.70
N HIS A 33 2.29 9.07 5.83
CA HIS A 33 3.44 9.34 6.70
C HIS A 33 3.15 10.60 7.51
N ALA A 34 3.15 10.46 8.83
CA ALA A 34 2.99 11.60 9.73
C ALA A 34 4.34 12.30 9.84
N ILE A 35 4.41 13.55 9.40
CA ILE A 35 5.62 14.37 9.43
C ILE A 35 5.34 15.67 10.17
N PRO A 36 6.38 16.29 10.79
CA PRO A 36 6.20 17.58 11.43
C PRO A 36 5.68 18.62 10.43
N GLY A 37 4.62 19.30 10.78
CA GLY A 37 4.03 20.31 9.94
C GLY A 37 3.06 19.82 8.90
N GLY A 38 2.77 18.51 8.85
CA GLY A 38 1.82 18.01 7.88
C GLY A 38 1.73 16.50 7.84
N GLU A 39 1.16 16.03 6.77
CA GLU A 39 0.97 14.61 6.54
C GLU A 39 1.19 14.30 5.07
N PHE A 40 1.99 13.30 4.79
CA PHE A 40 2.18 12.81 3.44
C PHE A 40 1.16 11.71 3.17
N ASP A 41 0.52 11.77 2.01
CA ASP A 41 -0.51 10.82 1.63
C ASP A 41 -0.35 10.52 0.14
N HIS A 42 -0.20 9.24 -0.18
CA HIS A 42 -0.06 8.79 -1.57
C HIS A 42 -0.88 7.54 -1.79
N ALA A 43 -1.66 7.53 -2.84
CA ALA A 43 -2.49 6.39 -3.19
C ALA A 43 -2.14 5.91 -4.59
N PHE A 44 -2.12 4.60 -4.76
CA PHE A 44 -1.88 4.00 -6.08
C PHE A 44 -2.58 2.65 -6.15
N THR A 45 -2.77 2.17 -7.39
CA THR A 45 -3.33 0.86 -7.61
C THR A 45 -2.21 -0.12 -7.89
N GLN A 46 -2.32 -1.30 -7.27
CA GLN A 46 -1.37 -2.38 -7.49
C GLN A 46 -1.32 -2.76 -8.98
N SER A 47 -0.14 -3.11 -9.46
CA SER A 47 0.05 -3.44 -10.87
C SER A 47 -0.45 -4.83 -11.27
N GLY A 48 -0.66 -5.73 -10.29
CA GLY A 48 -1.03 -7.11 -10.58
C GLY A 48 -2.52 -7.38 -10.41
N VAL A 49 -2.97 -8.51 -10.97
CA VAL A 49 -4.32 -9.02 -10.81
C VAL A 49 -4.20 -10.42 -10.23
N PHE A 50 -4.99 -10.71 -9.21
CA PHE A 50 -4.91 -11.96 -8.45
C PHE A 50 -6.24 -12.67 -8.45
N SER A 51 -6.21 -13.97 -8.19
CA SER A 51 -7.40 -14.80 -8.24
C SER A 51 -8.30 -14.66 -7.02
N THR A 52 -7.79 -14.16 -5.91
CA THR A 52 -8.57 -13.95 -4.68
C THR A 52 -8.34 -12.58 -4.09
N GLU A 53 -9.33 -12.08 -3.31
CA GLU A 53 -9.20 -10.83 -2.59
C GLU A 53 -8.05 -10.88 -1.59
N HIS A 54 -7.89 -12.02 -0.93
CA HIS A 54 -6.86 -12.21 0.09
C HIS A 54 -5.46 -12.05 -0.50
N GLU A 55 -5.25 -12.69 -1.64
CA GLU A 55 -3.99 -12.63 -2.36
C GLU A 55 -3.68 -11.20 -2.82
N ALA A 56 -4.69 -10.52 -3.38
CA ALA A 56 -4.55 -9.14 -3.82
C ALA A 56 -4.18 -8.24 -2.65
N MET A 57 -4.80 -8.45 -1.48
CA MET A 57 -4.54 -7.67 -0.28
C MET A 57 -3.11 -7.86 0.22
N ILE A 58 -2.67 -9.11 0.34
CA ILE A 58 -1.33 -9.41 0.86
C ILE A 58 -0.26 -8.82 -0.06
N GLU A 59 -0.40 -9.02 -1.36
CA GLU A 59 0.58 -8.50 -2.32
C GLU A 59 0.52 -6.97 -2.40
N GLY A 60 -0.67 -6.39 -2.22
CA GLY A 60 -0.82 -4.94 -2.19
C GLY A 60 -0.12 -4.31 -1.00
N LEU A 61 -0.32 -4.87 0.19
CA LEU A 61 0.35 -4.38 1.39
C LEU A 61 1.86 -4.53 1.28
N ARG A 62 2.32 -5.64 0.71
CA ARG A 62 3.75 -5.86 0.46
C ARG A 62 4.32 -4.79 -0.47
N GLU A 63 3.61 -4.47 -1.54
CA GLU A 63 4.03 -3.44 -2.49
C GLU A 63 4.12 -2.08 -1.81
N GLY A 64 3.16 -1.76 -0.95
CA GLY A 64 3.19 -0.53 -0.17
C GLY A 64 4.39 -0.47 0.78
N MET A 65 4.72 -1.58 1.42
CA MET A 65 5.88 -1.65 2.31
C MET A 65 7.19 -1.50 1.54
N VAL A 66 7.28 -2.08 0.36
CA VAL A 66 8.45 -1.92 -0.52
C VAL A 66 8.59 -0.45 -0.92
N TRP A 67 7.49 0.20 -1.25
CA TRP A 67 7.49 1.62 -1.60
C TRP A 67 8.05 2.47 -0.46
N ILE A 68 7.62 2.20 0.78
CA ILE A 68 8.13 2.88 1.97
C ILE A 68 9.64 2.65 2.11
N GLY A 69 10.08 1.41 1.94
CA GLY A 69 11.50 1.05 2.03
C GLY A 69 12.34 1.83 1.04
N LEU A 70 11.86 1.96 -0.20
CA LEU A 70 12.56 2.73 -1.22
C LEU A 70 12.65 4.20 -0.86
N LYS A 71 11.58 4.77 -0.31
CA LYS A 71 11.58 6.17 0.11
C LYS A 71 12.55 6.42 1.27
N ARG A 72 12.60 5.49 2.23
CA ARG A 72 13.51 5.60 3.36
C ARG A 72 14.96 5.52 2.92
N VAL A 73 15.25 4.62 2.00
CA VAL A 73 16.60 4.50 1.44
C VAL A 73 17.00 5.76 0.70
N ASN A 74 16.11 6.31 -0.10
CA ASN A 74 16.38 7.56 -0.82
C ASN A 74 16.66 8.73 0.12
N ALA A 75 16.00 8.75 1.28
CA ALA A 75 16.22 9.79 2.27
C ALA A 75 17.63 9.74 2.86
N PHE A 76 18.27 8.59 2.86
CA PHE A 76 19.61 8.40 3.38
C PHE A 76 20.71 8.51 2.31
N HIS A 77 20.32 8.63 1.06
CA HIS A 77 21.26 8.71 -0.06
C HIS A 77 21.48 10.13 -0.56
N LEU A 78 21.42 11.06 0.31
CA LEU A 78 21.67 12.46 -0.06
C LEU A 78 23.18 12.79 -0.21
#